data_05ccb3caccba1e00b7f81adef73fa0bb
#
_entry.id   05ccb3caccba1e00b7f81adef73fa0bb
#
_cell.length_a   1.000
_cell.length_b   1.000
_cell.length_c   1.000
_cell.angle_alpha   90.00
_cell.angle_beta   90.00
_cell.angle_gamma   90.00
#
_symmetry.space_group_name_H-M   'P 1'
#
loop_
_entity.id
_entity.type
_entity.pdbx_description
1 polymer ?
#
loop_
_entity_poly.entity_id
_entity_poly.type
_entity_poly.pdbx_seq_one_letter_code
_entity_poly.pdbx_strand_id
1 'polypeptide(L)'
;MRYLFELGRVTSLSRAETEQTLTSLKINFTILSLSQHFLFVETKEAPDEQSLIERLGGTVSIAVQIKETSNVVQDIAEILIKNQPTGKIQFSIHAEHERKLAEEVKEILKESGRSARYVPPKNTATIIHNKLVEKQGDLTIISRDIYLTRAVQPIEAWSERDFGRPGRDSESGMLPPKLARMMINISGVSSSEVILDPFCGSGTVLTEAILLGFTNVVGSDNSEQAIRDTKENIGWVLEKGGGEISVERDIFQSDVRQLATRLKKDSVGAIVAEPYMGKPLTGHEREDFLHTQANELRELFIDAFKTFQLILKPGGVIVFIIPRFWYRGTWIRIDCQKEIRELGLEIVPLTHHEPFILYHRAGQFVGREVWKFKK
;
A
#
# COMPACT_ATOMS: atom_id res chain seq x y z
N MET A 1 21.36 -9.06 -6.96
CA MET A 1 21.51 -8.49 -5.61
C MET A 1 20.33 -8.97 -4.77
N ARG A 2 20.54 -9.26 -3.47
CA ARG A 2 19.45 -9.73 -2.61
C ARG A 2 18.93 -8.62 -1.73
N TYR A 3 17.63 -8.47 -1.72
CA TYR A 3 16.90 -7.45 -0.98
C TYR A 3 15.97 -8.08 0.04
N LEU A 4 15.77 -7.35 1.12
CA LEU A 4 14.83 -7.64 2.19
C LEU A 4 13.80 -6.51 2.22
N PHE A 5 12.55 -6.81 1.92
CA PHE A 5 11.42 -5.90 2.08
C PHE A 5 10.72 -6.23 3.40
N GLU A 6 10.72 -5.30 4.32
CA GLU A 6 9.90 -5.39 5.53
C GLU A 6 8.46 -5.03 5.18
N LEU A 7 7.57 -5.99 5.33
CA LEU A 7 6.16 -5.85 4.94
C LEU A 7 5.33 -5.27 6.08
N GLY A 8 4.34 -4.46 5.71
CA GLY A 8 3.38 -3.91 6.65
C GLY A 8 2.42 -4.98 7.20
N ARG A 9 1.47 -4.53 8.02
CA ARG A 9 0.58 -5.40 8.81
C ARG A 9 -0.17 -6.46 8.00
N VAL A 10 -0.65 -6.15 6.79
CA VAL A 10 -1.30 -7.11 5.89
C VAL A 10 -0.26 -7.57 4.88
N THR A 11 0.56 -8.53 5.31
CA THR A 11 1.74 -8.99 4.57
C THR A 11 1.43 -9.53 3.19
N SER A 12 0.31 -10.23 3.02
CA SER A 12 -0.14 -10.71 1.71
C SER A 12 -0.46 -9.57 0.74
N LEU A 13 -1.06 -8.47 1.22
CA LEU A 13 -1.36 -7.31 0.39
C LEU A 13 -0.08 -6.53 0.03
N SER A 14 0.82 -6.34 1.02
CA SER A 14 2.11 -5.71 0.80
C SER A 14 2.99 -6.50 -0.18
N ARG A 15 2.94 -7.83 -0.11
CA ARG A 15 3.61 -8.72 -1.06
C ARG A 15 3.04 -8.56 -2.47
N ALA A 16 1.71 -8.67 -2.63
CA ALA A 16 1.06 -8.52 -3.93
C ALA A 16 1.35 -7.15 -4.57
N GLU A 17 1.35 -6.08 -3.77
CA GLU A 17 1.76 -4.75 -4.19
C GLU A 17 3.22 -4.74 -4.66
N THR A 18 4.15 -5.28 -3.87
CA THR A 18 5.59 -5.27 -4.20
C THR A 18 5.86 -6.04 -5.49
N GLU A 19 5.33 -7.26 -5.63
CA GLU A 19 5.47 -8.08 -6.84
C GLU A 19 4.94 -7.35 -8.08
N GLN A 20 3.74 -6.79 -7.99
CA GLN A 20 3.13 -6.06 -9.11
C GLN A 20 3.91 -4.78 -9.43
N THR A 21 4.41 -4.06 -8.42
CA THR A 21 5.21 -2.84 -8.63
C THR A 21 6.53 -3.14 -9.32
N LEU A 22 7.27 -4.15 -8.88
CA LEU A 22 8.52 -4.58 -9.53
C LEU A 22 8.26 -5.00 -10.99
N THR A 23 7.16 -5.72 -11.23
CA THR A 23 6.74 -6.11 -12.58
C THR A 23 6.46 -4.89 -13.46
N SER A 24 5.68 -3.91 -12.95
CA SER A 24 5.30 -2.70 -13.68
C SER A 24 6.50 -1.81 -13.99
N LEU A 25 7.49 -1.78 -13.09
CA LEU A 25 8.76 -1.08 -13.28
C LEU A 25 9.76 -1.85 -14.15
N LYS A 26 9.38 -3.04 -14.65
CA LYS A 26 10.22 -3.92 -15.47
C LYS A 26 11.54 -4.32 -14.79
N ILE A 27 11.55 -4.37 -13.47
CA ILE A 27 12.67 -4.88 -12.69
C ILE A 27 12.66 -6.40 -12.77
N ASN A 28 13.76 -7.00 -13.23
CA ASN A 28 13.91 -8.45 -13.23
C ASN A 28 14.16 -8.94 -11.81
N PHE A 29 13.25 -9.73 -11.27
CA PHE A 29 13.33 -10.23 -9.90
C PHE A 29 12.93 -11.69 -9.77
N THR A 30 13.39 -12.31 -8.67
CA THR A 30 12.98 -13.64 -8.23
C THR A 30 12.64 -13.56 -6.75
N ILE A 31 11.49 -14.09 -6.34
CA ILE A 31 11.16 -14.25 -4.94
C ILE A 31 11.94 -15.46 -4.40
N LEU A 32 12.78 -15.23 -3.42
CA LEU A 32 13.57 -16.27 -2.78
C LEU A 32 12.78 -16.96 -1.66
N SER A 33 12.14 -16.18 -0.81
CA SER A 33 11.30 -16.68 0.28
C SER A 33 10.37 -15.57 0.83
N LEU A 34 9.41 -16.01 1.64
CA LEU A 34 8.51 -15.15 2.39
C LEU A 34 8.46 -15.61 3.84
N SER A 35 8.68 -14.72 4.77
CA SER A 35 8.41 -14.94 6.19
C SER A 35 7.17 -14.13 6.64
N GLN A 36 6.86 -14.19 7.92
CA GLN A 36 5.72 -13.44 8.47
C GLN A 36 5.80 -11.92 8.21
N HIS A 37 7.01 -11.35 8.17
CA HIS A 37 7.20 -9.89 8.05
C HIS A 37 8.13 -9.48 6.91
N PHE A 38 8.78 -10.43 6.25
CA PHE A 38 9.83 -10.13 5.27
C PHE A 38 9.59 -10.87 3.96
N LEU A 39 9.78 -10.14 2.86
CA LEU A 39 9.87 -10.69 1.52
C LEU A 39 11.33 -10.60 1.05
N PHE A 40 11.90 -11.75 0.71
CA PHE A 40 13.27 -11.86 0.19
C PHE A 40 13.21 -11.89 -1.33
N VAL A 41 13.90 -10.94 -1.95
CA VAL A 41 13.87 -10.75 -3.40
C VAL A 41 15.30 -10.70 -3.93
N GLU A 42 15.56 -11.43 -5.00
CA GLU A 42 16.80 -11.28 -5.76
C GLU A 42 16.51 -10.48 -7.05
N THR A 43 17.32 -9.48 -7.33
CA THR A 43 17.25 -8.69 -8.57
C THR A 43 18.56 -8.77 -9.35
N LYS A 44 18.48 -8.66 -10.69
CA LYS A 44 19.69 -8.61 -11.53
C LYS A 44 20.41 -7.26 -11.40
N GLU A 45 19.65 -6.19 -11.31
CA GLU A 45 20.14 -4.81 -11.22
C GLU A 45 19.64 -4.18 -9.91
N ALA A 46 20.38 -3.21 -9.38
CA ALA A 46 19.95 -2.45 -8.21
C ALA A 46 18.78 -1.52 -8.59
N PRO A 47 17.60 -1.65 -7.97
CA PRO A 47 16.56 -0.64 -8.08
C PRO A 47 16.97 0.64 -7.36
N ASP A 48 16.33 1.75 -7.67
CA ASP A 48 16.36 2.94 -6.82
C ASP A 48 15.46 2.67 -5.60
N GLU A 49 16.10 2.33 -4.47
CA GLU A 49 15.41 1.92 -3.24
C GLU A 49 14.57 3.05 -2.66
N GLN A 50 15.04 4.32 -2.80
CA GLN A 50 14.32 5.48 -2.30
C GLN A 50 13.05 5.74 -3.10
N SER A 51 13.13 5.78 -4.42
CA SER A 51 11.96 5.90 -5.29
C SER A 51 10.99 4.72 -5.11
N LEU A 52 11.52 3.52 -4.87
CA LEU A 52 10.70 2.33 -4.68
C LEU A 52 9.93 2.38 -3.36
N ILE A 53 10.56 2.76 -2.24
CA ILE A 53 9.88 2.84 -0.94
C ILE A 53 8.83 3.96 -0.90
N GLU A 54 9.06 5.07 -1.60
CA GLU A 54 8.09 6.16 -1.72
C GLU A 54 6.86 5.75 -2.54
N ARG A 55 7.06 4.84 -3.50
CA ARG A 55 5.98 4.29 -4.31
C ARG A 55 5.12 3.28 -3.56
N LEU A 56 5.71 2.49 -2.66
CA LEU A 56 5.04 1.39 -1.96
C LEU A 56 4.24 1.86 -0.74
N GLY A 57 2.95 1.48 -0.68
CA GLY A 57 2.07 1.77 0.47
C GLY A 57 2.23 0.76 1.61
N GLY A 58 2.53 -0.49 1.28
CA GLY A 58 2.54 -1.62 2.20
C GLY A 58 3.93 -2.03 2.70
N THR A 59 5.01 -1.45 2.20
CA THR A 59 6.38 -1.77 2.62
C THR A 59 6.86 -0.74 3.66
N VAL A 60 7.52 -1.22 4.72
CA VAL A 60 8.03 -0.39 5.84
C VAL A 60 9.47 0.04 5.59
N SER A 61 10.31 -0.90 5.16
CA SER A 61 11.72 -0.66 4.85
C SER A 61 12.22 -1.56 3.73
N ILE A 62 13.29 -1.13 3.06
CA ILE A 62 14.02 -1.91 2.06
C ILE A 62 15.48 -1.98 2.50
N ALA A 63 16.00 -3.19 2.65
CA ALA A 63 17.40 -3.44 2.98
C ALA A 63 18.06 -4.33 1.93
N VAL A 64 19.37 -4.16 1.73
CA VAL A 64 20.18 -4.94 0.80
C VAL A 64 21.11 -5.86 1.57
N GLN A 65 21.24 -7.10 1.15
CA GLN A 65 22.26 -8.01 1.67
C GLN A 65 23.65 -7.49 1.33
N ILE A 66 24.47 -7.23 2.34
CA ILE A 66 25.83 -6.72 2.17
C ILE A 66 26.89 -7.75 2.51
N LYS A 67 26.55 -8.76 3.30
CA LYS A 67 27.49 -9.83 3.69
C LYS A 67 26.75 -11.07 4.13
N GLU A 68 27.28 -12.25 3.78
CA GLU A 68 27.03 -13.52 4.45
C GLU A 68 28.19 -13.77 5.41
N THR A 69 27.89 -14.09 6.67
CA THR A 69 28.90 -14.10 7.75
C THR A 69 28.99 -15.43 8.48
N SER A 70 30.19 -15.74 8.95
CA SER A 70 30.44 -16.78 9.97
C SER A 70 30.76 -16.18 11.36
N ASN A 71 31.04 -14.86 11.42
CA ASN A 71 31.32 -14.13 12.66
C ASN A 71 30.56 -12.78 12.64
N VAL A 72 29.30 -12.82 13.05
CA VAL A 72 28.39 -11.70 12.93
C VAL A 72 28.85 -10.45 13.72
N VAL A 73 29.40 -10.63 14.91
CA VAL A 73 29.86 -9.52 15.78
C VAL A 73 30.99 -8.73 15.12
N GLN A 74 32.03 -9.45 14.70
CA GLN A 74 33.20 -8.86 14.05
C GLN A 74 32.82 -8.14 12.74
N ASP A 75 32.01 -8.82 11.93
CA ASP A 75 31.61 -8.28 10.62
C ASP A 75 30.73 -7.02 10.75
N ILE A 76 29.81 -6.98 11.72
CA ILE A 76 29.04 -5.77 12.01
C ILE A 76 29.96 -4.62 12.43
N ALA A 77 30.93 -4.87 13.32
CA ALA A 77 31.86 -3.84 13.78
C ALA A 77 32.67 -3.27 12.61
N GLU A 78 33.22 -4.13 11.73
CA GLU A 78 33.96 -3.72 10.53
C GLU A 78 33.10 -2.88 9.57
N ILE A 79 31.85 -3.32 9.30
CA ILE A 79 30.89 -2.61 8.48
C ILE A 79 30.63 -1.21 9.05
N LEU A 80 30.36 -1.11 10.36
CA LEU A 80 30.10 0.16 11.03
C LEU A 80 31.29 1.11 11.03
N ILE A 81 32.52 0.61 11.22
CA ILE A 81 33.75 1.39 11.15
C ILE A 81 33.93 1.95 9.72
N LYS A 82 33.73 1.09 8.71
CA LYS A 82 33.84 1.48 7.29
C LYS A 82 32.79 2.54 6.91
N ASN A 83 31.54 2.35 7.33
CA ASN A 83 30.44 3.22 6.95
C ASN A 83 30.46 4.55 7.70
N GLN A 84 31.01 4.59 8.92
CA GLN A 84 31.10 5.78 9.76
C GLN A 84 32.56 6.02 10.19
N PRO A 85 33.43 6.45 9.28
CA PRO A 85 34.90 6.53 9.53
C PRO A 85 35.27 7.56 10.59
N THR A 86 34.43 8.56 10.83
CA THR A 86 34.68 9.65 11.78
C THR A 86 33.54 9.79 12.79
N GLY A 87 33.82 10.40 13.94
CA GLY A 87 32.84 10.69 14.98
C GLY A 87 32.36 9.46 15.74
N LYS A 88 31.27 9.63 16.48
CA LYS A 88 30.64 8.56 17.29
C LYS A 88 29.76 7.69 16.40
N ILE A 89 30.06 6.40 16.33
CA ILE A 89 29.25 5.42 15.59
C ILE A 89 27.87 5.33 16.23
N GLN A 90 26.80 5.42 15.39
CA GLN A 90 25.44 5.18 15.81
C GLN A 90 24.83 4.06 14.99
N PHE A 91 24.24 3.09 15.65
CA PHE A 91 23.73 1.91 14.96
C PHE A 91 22.51 1.30 15.64
N SER A 92 21.72 0.60 14.85
CA SER A 92 20.60 -0.23 15.25
C SER A 92 20.79 -1.65 14.70
N ILE A 93 20.29 -2.65 15.40
CA ILE A 93 20.32 -4.04 14.98
C ILE A 93 18.94 -4.64 15.18
N HIS A 94 18.37 -5.17 14.11
CA HIS A 94 17.16 -5.97 14.11
C HIS A 94 17.57 -7.45 14.05
N ALA A 95 17.50 -8.15 15.17
CA ALA A 95 17.89 -9.55 15.28
C ALA A 95 17.20 -10.23 16.46
N GLU A 96 17.22 -11.54 16.51
CA GLU A 96 16.98 -12.27 17.74
C GLU A 96 18.09 -11.92 18.76
N HIS A 97 17.71 -11.58 19.99
CA HIS A 97 18.65 -11.13 21.03
C HIS A 97 19.48 -9.87 20.69
N GLU A 98 18.86 -8.88 19.99
CA GLU A 98 19.50 -7.68 19.47
C GLU A 98 20.33 -6.90 20.49
N ARG A 99 19.91 -6.85 21.76
CA ARG A 99 20.64 -6.12 22.83
C ARG A 99 21.98 -6.76 23.14
N LYS A 100 21.99 -8.08 23.30
CA LYS A 100 23.23 -8.83 23.57
C LYS A 100 24.22 -8.66 22.43
N LEU A 101 23.75 -8.84 21.20
CA LEU A 101 24.55 -8.66 19.98
C LEU A 101 25.10 -7.22 19.90
N ALA A 102 24.29 -6.22 20.22
CA ALA A 102 24.73 -4.82 20.23
C ALA A 102 25.79 -4.52 21.29
N GLU A 103 25.72 -5.16 22.45
CA GLU A 103 26.74 -5.02 23.51
C GLU A 103 28.07 -5.64 23.04
N GLU A 104 28.07 -6.85 22.49
CA GLU A 104 29.25 -7.51 21.95
C GLU A 104 29.89 -6.68 20.81
N VAL A 105 29.10 -6.13 19.89
CA VAL A 105 29.57 -5.21 18.83
C VAL A 105 30.20 -3.95 19.43
N LYS A 106 29.62 -3.37 20.49
CA LYS A 106 30.18 -2.20 21.15
C LYS A 106 31.54 -2.47 21.81
N GLU A 107 31.76 -3.66 22.33
CA GLU A 107 33.06 -4.06 22.88
C GLU A 107 34.13 -4.09 21.78
N ILE A 108 33.88 -4.72 20.65
CA ILE A 108 34.81 -4.74 19.51
C ILE A 108 35.10 -3.30 18.99
N LEU A 109 34.05 -2.46 18.87
CA LEU A 109 34.23 -1.08 18.47
C LEU A 109 35.08 -0.29 19.46
N LYS A 110 34.94 -0.52 20.77
CA LYS A 110 35.76 0.11 21.81
C LYS A 110 37.21 -0.35 21.75
N GLU A 111 37.46 -1.64 21.56
CA GLU A 111 38.81 -2.20 21.35
C GLU A 111 39.49 -1.60 20.13
N SER A 112 38.71 -1.29 19.08
CA SER A 112 39.17 -0.58 17.87
C SER A 112 39.32 0.93 18.06
N GLY A 113 39.22 1.45 19.30
CA GLY A 113 39.33 2.88 19.62
C GLY A 113 38.13 3.73 19.19
N ARG A 114 36.97 3.12 18.89
CA ARG A 114 35.78 3.83 18.41
C ARG A 114 34.70 3.90 19.49
N SER A 115 34.18 5.09 19.72
CA SER A 115 32.99 5.27 20.57
C SER A 115 31.72 4.95 19.78
N ALA A 116 30.78 4.23 20.40
CA ALA A 116 29.55 3.83 19.76
C ALA A 116 28.31 4.07 20.63
N ARG A 117 27.16 4.28 19.96
CA ARG A 117 25.85 4.35 20.60
C ARG A 117 24.89 3.39 19.88
N TYR A 118 24.41 2.40 20.60
CA TYR A 118 23.31 1.56 20.15
C TYR A 118 21.98 2.31 20.30
N VAL A 119 21.15 2.26 19.25
CA VAL A 119 19.79 2.82 19.21
C VAL A 119 18.85 1.63 19.03
N PRO A 120 18.08 1.23 20.08
CA PRO A 120 17.13 0.14 19.95
C PRO A 120 16.10 0.39 18.85
N PRO A 121 15.81 -0.59 17.97
CA PRO A 121 14.90 -0.41 16.83
C PRO A 121 13.43 -0.52 17.28
N LYS A 122 12.90 0.53 17.95
CA LYS A 122 11.52 0.52 18.47
C LYS A 122 10.47 0.63 17.34
N ASN A 123 10.72 1.49 16.37
CA ASN A 123 9.86 1.75 15.22
C ASN A 123 10.62 2.56 14.15
N THR A 124 10.02 2.72 12.98
CA THR A 124 10.59 3.48 11.86
C THR A 124 10.93 4.94 12.23
N ALA A 125 10.13 5.60 13.09
CA ALA A 125 10.42 6.97 13.54
C ALA A 125 11.73 7.06 14.29
N THR A 126 12.10 6.04 15.08
CA THR A 126 13.39 5.97 15.77
C THR A 126 14.56 5.92 14.78
N ILE A 127 14.45 5.17 13.72
CA ILE A 127 15.47 5.04 12.66
C ILE A 127 15.66 6.37 11.94
N ILE A 128 14.56 7.01 11.53
CA ILE A 128 14.56 8.33 10.85
C ILE A 128 15.15 9.41 11.77
N HIS A 129 14.65 9.53 13.01
CA HIS A 129 15.09 10.58 13.94
C HIS A 129 16.59 10.52 14.23
N ASN A 130 17.18 9.32 14.33
CA ASN A 130 18.60 9.13 14.54
C ASN A 130 19.43 9.12 13.25
N LYS A 131 18.79 9.31 12.07
CA LYS A 131 19.42 9.33 10.75
C LYS A 131 20.24 8.06 10.49
N LEU A 132 19.70 6.89 10.88
CA LEU A 132 20.47 5.65 10.82
C LEU A 132 20.62 5.11 9.39
N VAL A 133 19.69 5.44 8.49
CA VAL A 133 19.80 5.09 7.07
C VAL A 133 20.94 5.89 6.43
N GLU A 134 20.97 7.21 6.60
CA GLU A 134 22.01 8.09 6.06
C GLU A 134 23.39 7.76 6.64
N LYS A 135 23.44 7.36 7.92
CA LYS A 135 24.66 6.89 8.59
C LYS A 135 25.06 5.47 8.20
N GLN A 136 24.23 4.78 7.44
CA GLN A 136 24.43 3.36 7.09
C GLN A 136 24.66 2.49 8.34
N GLY A 137 23.88 2.74 9.38
CA GLY A 137 24.01 2.10 10.69
C GLY A 137 22.79 1.29 11.11
N ASP A 138 21.78 1.13 10.25
CA ASP A 138 20.61 0.31 10.53
C ASP A 138 20.76 -1.07 9.85
N LEU A 139 20.89 -2.11 10.65
CA LEU A 139 21.25 -3.47 10.20
C LEU A 139 20.18 -4.48 10.61
N THR A 140 19.82 -5.37 9.70
CA THR A 140 18.96 -6.54 9.98
C THR A 140 19.76 -7.80 9.79
N ILE A 141 19.72 -8.69 10.79
CA ILE A 141 20.45 -9.95 10.79
C ILE A 141 19.44 -11.09 10.71
N ILE A 142 19.54 -11.90 9.68
CA ILE A 142 18.68 -13.07 9.50
C ILE A 142 19.57 -14.27 9.16
N SER A 143 19.60 -15.25 10.06
CA SER A 143 20.50 -16.42 9.98
C SER A 143 21.98 -15.98 9.90
N ARG A 144 22.58 -16.05 8.72
CA ARG A 144 23.99 -15.69 8.47
C ARG A 144 24.13 -14.46 7.57
N ASP A 145 23.02 -13.83 7.21
CA ASP A 145 22.99 -12.70 6.29
C ASP A 145 22.85 -11.38 7.04
N ILE A 146 23.70 -10.43 6.69
CA ILE A 146 23.65 -9.04 7.15
C ILE A 146 23.03 -8.20 6.04
N TYR A 147 21.88 -7.58 6.36
CA TYR A 147 21.20 -6.62 5.51
C TYR A 147 21.39 -5.21 6.04
N LEU A 148 21.69 -4.28 5.16
CA LEU A 148 21.78 -2.84 5.45
C LEU A 148 20.54 -2.14 4.92
N THR A 149 19.80 -1.44 5.79
CA THR A 149 18.64 -0.63 5.38
C THR A 149 19.06 0.49 4.45
N ARG A 150 18.43 0.57 3.29
CA ARG A 150 18.67 1.56 2.24
C ARG A 150 17.59 2.63 2.19
N ALA A 151 16.36 2.24 2.46
CA ALA A 151 15.22 3.15 2.45
C ALA A 151 14.18 2.75 3.49
N VAL A 152 13.51 3.74 4.07
CA VAL A 152 12.39 3.57 4.99
C VAL A 152 11.21 4.41 4.54
N GLN A 153 9.99 3.95 4.82
CA GLN A 153 8.78 4.67 4.43
C GLN A 153 8.75 6.09 4.99
N PRO A 154 8.30 7.09 4.20
CA PRO A 154 8.22 8.49 4.62
C PRO A 154 7.01 8.73 5.54
N ILE A 155 7.15 8.40 6.85
CA ILE A 155 6.05 8.40 7.82
C ILE A 155 5.37 9.75 7.98
N GLU A 156 6.12 10.86 7.88
CA GLU A 156 5.57 12.21 7.99
C GLU A 156 4.65 12.53 6.80
N ALA A 157 5.10 12.22 5.58
CA ALA A 157 4.29 12.39 4.38
C ALA A 157 3.02 11.52 4.40
N TRP A 158 3.09 10.31 4.95
CA TRP A 158 1.91 9.47 5.15
C TRP A 158 0.95 10.07 6.17
N SER A 159 1.46 10.56 7.30
CA SER A 159 0.67 11.21 8.34
C SER A 159 -0.03 12.47 7.81
N GLU A 160 0.69 13.28 7.03
CA GLU A 160 0.14 14.47 6.42
C GLU A 160 -1.03 14.15 5.46
N ARG A 161 -0.90 13.12 4.63
CA ARG A 161 -1.97 12.68 3.73
C ARG A 161 -3.15 12.04 4.44
N ASP A 162 -2.92 11.39 5.58
CA ASP A 162 -3.99 10.76 6.37
C ASP A 162 -4.75 11.78 7.23
N PHE A 163 -4.04 12.76 7.81
CA PHE A 163 -4.60 13.68 8.79
C PHE A 163 -4.59 15.16 8.37
N GLY A 164 -3.76 15.57 7.42
CA GLY A 164 -3.53 16.99 7.06
C GLY A 164 -4.31 17.48 5.85
N ARG A 165 -5.01 16.63 5.10
CA ARG A 165 -5.80 17.04 3.94
C ARG A 165 -7.02 17.87 4.34
N PRO A 166 -7.41 18.90 3.55
CA PRO A 166 -8.49 19.82 3.90
C PRO A 166 -9.88 19.18 3.87
N GLY A 167 -10.23 18.46 2.79
CA GLY A 167 -11.52 17.78 2.65
C GLY A 167 -11.53 16.44 3.41
N ARG A 168 -12.45 16.29 4.36
CA ARG A 168 -12.56 15.09 5.20
C ARG A 168 -14.01 14.65 5.37
N ASP A 169 -14.25 13.37 5.16
CA ASP A 169 -15.48 12.73 5.57
C ASP A 169 -15.29 12.11 6.97
N SER A 170 -15.88 12.74 7.97
CA SER A 170 -15.83 12.28 9.36
C SER A 170 -16.89 11.23 9.69
N GLU A 171 -17.89 11.04 8.83
CA GLU A 171 -19.06 10.19 9.11
C GLU A 171 -18.94 8.81 8.48
N SER A 172 -18.56 8.73 7.19
CA SER A 172 -18.52 7.45 6.46
C SER A 172 -17.23 6.66 6.65
N GLY A 173 -16.20 7.31 7.21
CA GLY A 173 -14.85 6.74 7.30
C GLY A 173 -14.11 6.83 5.94
N MET A 174 -12.83 7.10 6.01
CA MET A 174 -12.02 7.32 4.80
C MET A 174 -11.13 6.12 4.50
N LEU A 175 -10.93 5.84 3.21
CA LEU A 175 -9.92 4.90 2.76
C LEU A 175 -8.52 5.38 3.22
N PRO A 176 -7.73 4.57 3.93
CA PRO A 176 -6.36 4.96 4.28
C PRO A 176 -5.50 5.20 3.03
N PRO A 177 -4.71 6.29 2.96
CA PRO A 177 -3.85 6.58 1.80
C PRO A 177 -2.94 5.42 1.40
N LYS A 178 -2.36 4.71 2.39
CA LYS A 178 -1.55 3.52 2.14
C LYS A 178 -2.32 2.40 1.43
N LEU A 179 -3.58 2.16 1.81
CA LEU A 179 -4.40 1.14 1.17
C LEU A 179 -4.78 1.56 -0.25
N ALA A 180 -5.16 2.82 -0.47
CA ALA A 180 -5.41 3.36 -1.80
C ALA A 180 -4.19 3.17 -2.71
N ARG A 181 -2.99 3.52 -2.23
CA ARG A 181 -1.73 3.34 -2.97
C ARG A 181 -1.45 1.88 -3.30
N MET A 182 -1.63 0.98 -2.35
CA MET A 182 -1.49 -0.46 -2.60
C MET A 182 -2.44 -0.93 -3.70
N MET A 183 -3.71 -0.49 -3.67
CA MET A 183 -4.70 -0.86 -4.69
C MET A 183 -4.33 -0.33 -6.07
N ILE A 184 -3.83 0.91 -6.17
CA ILE A 184 -3.35 1.49 -7.43
C ILE A 184 -2.16 0.69 -7.97
N ASN A 185 -1.16 0.41 -7.14
CA ASN A 185 0.01 -0.39 -7.53
C ASN A 185 -0.39 -1.81 -7.96
N ILE A 186 -1.32 -2.46 -7.26
CA ILE A 186 -1.85 -3.79 -7.59
C ILE A 186 -2.58 -3.78 -8.95
N SER A 187 -3.17 -2.65 -9.37
CA SER A 187 -3.77 -2.56 -10.70
C SER A 187 -2.75 -2.87 -11.80
N GLY A 188 -1.52 -2.42 -11.62
CA GLY A 188 -0.41 -2.66 -12.55
C GLY A 188 -0.50 -1.85 -13.84
N VAL A 189 -1.43 -0.90 -13.94
CA VAL A 189 -1.57 -0.08 -15.14
C VAL A 189 -0.51 1.02 -15.21
N SER A 190 -0.18 1.44 -16.43
CA SER A 190 0.72 2.57 -16.66
C SER A 190 0.10 3.88 -16.18
N SER A 191 0.92 4.81 -15.68
CA SER A 191 0.47 6.16 -15.30
C SER A 191 -0.03 7.00 -16.48
N SER A 192 0.22 6.58 -17.72
CA SER A 192 -0.36 7.19 -18.94
C SER A 192 -1.82 6.79 -19.22
N GLU A 193 -2.29 5.73 -18.58
CA GLU A 193 -3.67 5.26 -18.72
C GLU A 193 -4.65 6.09 -17.87
N VAL A 194 -5.92 6.05 -18.26
CA VAL A 194 -6.99 6.65 -17.46
C VAL A 194 -7.27 5.76 -16.24
N ILE A 195 -7.14 6.33 -15.04
CA ILE A 195 -7.57 5.71 -13.79
C ILE A 195 -8.86 6.38 -13.30
N LEU A 196 -9.86 5.56 -12.98
CA LEU A 196 -11.18 6.00 -12.51
C LEU A 196 -11.42 5.52 -11.07
N ASP A 197 -11.87 6.44 -10.22
CA ASP A 197 -12.57 6.11 -8.97
C ASP A 197 -14.03 6.53 -9.06
N PRO A 198 -14.96 5.58 -9.27
CA PRO A 198 -16.40 5.87 -9.42
C PRO A 198 -17.16 6.05 -8.10
N PHE A 199 -16.46 5.99 -6.97
CA PHE A 199 -16.93 6.23 -5.61
C PHE A 199 -15.90 7.07 -4.85
N CYS A 200 -15.50 8.21 -5.45
CA CYS A 200 -14.28 8.89 -5.05
C CYS A 200 -14.31 9.48 -3.62
N GLY A 201 -15.49 9.69 -3.04
CA GLY A 201 -15.61 10.27 -1.71
C GLY A 201 -14.82 11.57 -1.57
N SER A 202 -13.88 11.62 -0.64
CA SER A 202 -12.94 12.75 -0.48
C SER A 202 -11.68 12.66 -1.38
N GLY A 203 -11.64 11.75 -2.36
CA GLY A 203 -10.61 11.69 -3.40
C GLY A 203 -9.30 10.99 -3.02
N THR A 204 -9.29 10.10 -2.04
CA THR A 204 -8.05 9.44 -1.58
C THR A 204 -7.36 8.66 -2.70
N VAL A 205 -8.10 7.87 -3.50
CA VAL A 205 -7.51 7.12 -4.62
C VAL A 205 -6.93 8.07 -5.65
N LEU A 206 -7.65 9.15 -5.98
CA LEU A 206 -7.24 10.09 -7.01
C LEU A 206 -5.98 10.88 -6.58
N THR A 207 -5.93 11.35 -5.34
CA THR A 207 -4.75 12.06 -4.81
C THR A 207 -3.52 11.14 -4.76
N GLU A 208 -3.67 9.87 -4.36
CA GLU A 208 -2.57 8.91 -4.38
C GLU A 208 -2.14 8.54 -5.82
N ALA A 209 -3.08 8.47 -6.77
CA ALA A 209 -2.76 8.26 -8.19
C ALA A 209 -1.94 9.44 -8.76
N ILE A 210 -2.33 10.69 -8.47
CA ILE A 210 -1.58 11.89 -8.86
C ILE A 210 -0.15 11.85 -8.31
N LEU A 211 0.02 11.53 -7.04
CA LEU A 211 1.33 11.39 -6.41
C LEU A 211 2.16 10.22 -6.96
N LEU A 212 1.54 9.26 -7.62
CA LEU A 212 2.21 8.19 -8.37
C LEU A 212 2.52 8.57 -9.83
N GLY A 213 2.19 9.80 -10.25
CA GLY A 213 2.46 10.32 -11.58
C GLY A 213 1.38 10.04 -12.62
N PHE A 214 0.17 9.66 -12.20
CA PHE A 214 -0.96 9.57 -13.13
C PHE A 214 -1.42 10.98 -13.51
N THR A 215 -1.55 11.24 -14.81
CA THR A 215 -2.01 12.52 -15.35
C THR A 215 -3.47 12.48 -15.80
N ASN A 216 -4.02 11.29 -16.01
CA ASN A 216 -5.39 11.06 -16.48
C ASN A 216 -6.21 10.42 -15.35
N VAL A 217 -6.60 11.23 -14.36
CA VAL A 217 -7.43 10.78 -13.23
C VAL A 217 -8.86 11.24 -13.42
N VAL A 218 -9.81 10.33 -13.21
CA VAL A 218 -11.25 10.59 -13.31
C VAL A 218 -11.91 10.16 -12.01
N GLY A 219 -12.78 11.01 -11.46
CA GLY A 219 -13.50 10.71 -10.22
C GLY A 219 -14.98 11.03 -10.34
N SER A 220 -15.80 10.20 -9.75
CA SER A 220 -17.22 10.51 -9.57
C SER A 220 -17.75 10.01 -8.23
N ASP A 221 -18.76 10.68 -7.76
CA ASP A 221 -19.54 10.32 -6.58
C ASP A 221 -20.97 10.80 -6.74
N ASN A 222 -21.93 10.19 -6.06
CA ASN A 222 -23.32 10.67 -6.06
C ASN A 222 -23.53 11.87 -5.12
N SER A 223 -22.60 12.12 -4.19
CA SER A 223 -22.60 13.23 -3.25
C SER A 223 -21.88 14.45 -3.82
N GLU A 224 -22.59 15.57 -3.89
CA GLU A 224 -22.01 16.86 -4.28
C GLU A 224 -20.93 17.32 -3.29
N GLN A 225 -21.08 17.03 -1.99
CA GLN A 225 -20.08 17.31 -0.97
C GLN A 225 -18.80 16.52 -1.23
N ALA A 226 -18.89 15.22 -1.52
CA ALA A 226 -17.76 14.39 -1.88
C ALA A 226 -16.97 14.95 -3.08
N ILE A 227 -17.67 15.45 -4.09
CA ILE A 227 -17.03 16.10 -5.26
C ILE A 227 -16.29 17.39 -4.87
N ARG A 228 -16.86 18.21 -3.98
CA ARG A 228 -16.17 19.41 -3.46
C ARG A 228 -14.90 19.03 -2.71
N ASP A 229 -15.00 18.08 -1.77
CA ASP A 229 -13.89 17.61 -0.95
C ASP A 229 -12.77 17.00 -1.82
N THR A 230 -13.16 16.21 -2.84
CA THR A 230 -12.22 15.65 -3.81
C THR A 230 -11.46 16.74 -4.55
N LYS A 231 -12.14 17.77 -5.08
CA LYS A 231 -11.50 18.88 -5.79
C LYS A 231 -10.54 19.65 -4.88
N GLU A 232 -10.95 19.92 -3.65
CA GLU A 232 -10.11 20.60 -2.66
C GLU A 232 -8.84 19.78 -2.33
N ASN A 233 -9.00 18.49 -2.10
CA ASN A 233 -7.87 17.60 -1.81
C ASN A 233 -6.91 17.43 -3.00
N ILE A 234 -7.42 17.38 -4.23
CA ILE A 234 -6.59 17.37 -5.43
C ILE A 234 -5.83 18.70 -5.55
N GLY A 235 -6.49 19.86 -5.38
CA GLY A 235 -5.83 21.17 -5.37
C GLY A 235 -4.68 21.22 -4.37
N TRP A 236 -4.93 20.76 -3.15
CA TRP A 236 -3.91 20.66 -2.09
C TRP A 236 -2.70 19.80 -2.47
N VAL A 237 -2.90 18.66 -3.17
CA VAL A 237 -1.80 17.81 -3.65
C VAL A 237 -1.03 18.47 -4.79
N LEU A 238 -1.70 19.15 -5.71
CA LEU A 238 -1.08 19.85 -6.84
C LEU A 238 -0.20 21.02 -6.37
N GLU A 239 -0.63 21.79 -5.39
CA GLU A 239 0.17 22.85 -4.75
C GLU A 239 1.47 22.32 -4.13
N LYS A 240 1.51 21.04 -3.73
CA LYS A 240 2.69 20.36 -3.18
C LYS A 240 3.58 19.70 -4.24
N GLY A 241 3.36 19.94 -5.50
CA GLY A 241 4.18 19.44 -6.61
C GLY A 241 3.63 18.21 -7.34
N GLY A 242 2.32 17.95 -7.22
CA GLY A 242 1.64 16.83 -7.88
C GLY A 242 1.45 16.94 -9.41
N GLY A 243 2.01 17.96 -10.07
CA GLY A 243 1.87 18.16 -11.52
C GLY A 243 0.66 19.03 -11.94
N GLU A 244 0.42 19.15 -13.25
CA GLU A 244 -0.73 19.88 -13.80
C GLU A 244 -1.82 18.91 -14.25
N ILE A 245 -3.02 19.00 -13.66
CA ILE A 245 -4.19 18.21 -14.04
C ILE A 245 -5.39 19.13 -14.15
N SER A 246 -6.24 18.93 -15.18
CA SER A 246 -7.50 19.65 -15.33
C SER A 246 -8.58 19.03 -14.42
N VAL A 247 -8.66 19.53 -13.20
CA VAL A 247 -9.56 19.00 -12.14
C VAL A 247 -11.05 19.18 -12.47
N GLU A 248 -11.41 20.22 -13.25
CA GLU A 248 -12.83 20.58 -13.43
C GLU A 248 -13.61 19.64 -14.35
N ARG A 249 -12.95 19.04 -15.35
CA ARG A 249 -13.62 18.18 -16.34
C ARG A 249 -13.76 16.74 -15.87
N ASP A 250 -12.84 16.30 -15.04
CA ASP A 250 -12.64 14.88 -14.76
C ASP A 250 -13.17 14.47 -13.38
N ILE A 251 -13.65 15.45 -12.56
CA ILE A 251 -14.27 15.20 -11.26
C ILE A 251 -15.69 15.76 -11.26
N PHE A 252 -16.68 14.86 -11.25
CA PHE A 252 -18.08 15.22 -11.46
C PHE A 252 -19.05 14.38 -10.61
N GLN A 253 -20.19 14.98 -10.27
CA GLN A 253 -21.27 14.26 -9.61
C GLN A 253 -21.98 13.33 -10.61
N SER A 254 -22.10 12.04 -10.25
CA SER A 254 -22.84 11.04 -11.02
C SER A 254 -23.16 9.81 -10.19
N ASP A 255 -24.32 9.22 -10.46
CA ASP A 255 -24.58 7.84 -10.05
C ASP A 255 -23.70 6.89 -10.89
N VAL A 256 -23.10 5.88 -10.27
CA VAL A 256 -22.24 4.90 -10.93
C VAL A 256 -22.92 4.19 -12.10
N ARG A 257 -24.24 3.98 -12.02
CA ARG A 257 -25.07 3.38 -13.08
C ARG A 257 -25.16 4.24 -14.36
N GLN A 258 -24.86 5.53 -14.23
CA GLN A 258 -24.97 6.50 -15.34
C GLN A 258 -23.61 6.87 -15.95
N LEU A 259 -22.50 6.34 -15.46
CA LEU A 259 -21.16 6.69 -15.95
C LEU A 259 -20.97 6.47 -17.45
N ALA A 260 -21.58 5.44 -18.03
CA ALA A 260 -21.50 5.15 -19.47
C ALA A 260 -22.16 6.25 -20.34
N THR A 261 -22.93 7.19 -19.76
CA THR A 261 -23.45 8.35 -20.50
C THR A 261 -22.43 9.50 -20.57
N ARG A 262 -21.43 9.50 -19.67
CA ARG A 262 -20.39 10.54 -19.57
C ARG A 262 -19.04 10.09 -20.08
N LEU A 263 -18.70 8.82 -19.84
CA LEU A 263 -17.44 8.22 -20.24
C LEU A 263 -17.62 7.38 -21.51
N LYS A 264 -16.67 7.49 -22.41
CA LYS A 264 -16.71 6.74 -23.67
C LYS A 264 -16.51 5.25 -23.39
N LYS A 265 -17.14 4.41 -24.21
CA LYS A 265 -16.88 2.98 -24.24
C LYS A 265 -15.38 2.73 -24.40
N ASP A 266 -14.85 1.74 -23.68
CA ASP A 266 -13.46 1.26 -23.78
C ASP A 266 -12.42 2.39 -23.61
N SER A 267 -12.67 3.37 -22.72
CA SER A 267 -11.78 4.53 -22.50
C SER A 267 -10.99 4.47 -21.21
N VAL A 268 -11.39 3.67 -20.22
CA VAL A 268 -10.77 3.59 -18.88
C VAL A 268 -9.77 2.44 -18.84
N GLY A 269 -8.53 2.71 -18.41
CA GLY A 269 -7.48 1.69 -18.29
C GLY A 269 -7.57 0.92 -16.98
N ALA A 270 -7.87 1.63 -15.86
CA ALA A 270 -8.11 1.01 -14.57
C ALA A 270 -9.26 1.67 -13.80
N ILE A 271 -9.98 0.85 -13.05
CA ILE A 271 -10.93 1.29 -12.02
C ILE A 271 -10.36 0.86 -10.67
N VAL A 272 -10.18 1.81 -9.75
CA VAL A 272 -9.69 1.54 -8.39
C VAL A 272 -10.64 2.22 -7.42
N ALA A 273 -11.33 1.45 -6.59
CA ALA A 273 -12.38 2.01 -5.75
C ALA A 273 -12.58 1.28 -4.41
N GLU A 274 -12.88 2.07 -3.39
CA GLU A 274 -13.65 1.64 -2.21
C GLU A 274 -15.08 2.17 -2.38
N PRO A 275 -16.07 1.31 -2.66
CA PRO A 275 -17.45 1.74 -2.82
C PRO A 275 -18.07 2.11 -1.47
N TYR A 276 -19.35 2.51 -1.48
CA TYR A 276 -20.13 2.60 -0.25
C TYR A 276 -20.08 1.27 0.50
N MET A 277 -19.66 1.31 1.76
CA MET A 277 -19.39 0.14 2.60
C MET A 277 -20.59 -0.29 3.46
N GLY A 278 -21.75 0.36 3.27
CA GLY A 278 -22.91 0.22 4.12
C GLY A 278 -22.94 1.23 5.28
N LYS A 279 -23.99 1.17 6.08
CA LYS A 279 -24.12 2.01 7.28
C LYS A 279 -23.05 1.65 8.30
N PRO A 280 -22.49 2.62 9.03
CA PRO A 280 -21.54 2.36 10.12
C PRO A 280 -22.09 1.36 11.12
N LEU A 281 -21.27 0.40 11.55
CA LEU A 281 -21.66 -0.65 12.49
C LEU A 281 -21.11 -0.36 13.89
N THR A 282 -21.94 -0.62 14.90
CA THR A 282 -21.62 -0.47 16.33
C THR A 282 -21.27 -1.80 17.00
N GLY A 283 -21.57 -2.94 16.33
CA GLY A 283 -21.39 -4.29 16.84
C GLY A 283 -22.64 -4.83 17.58
N HIS A 284 -23.74 -4.06 17.59
CA HIS A 284 -25.00 -4.42 18.23
C HIS A 284 -26.13 -4.69 17.21
N GLU A 285 -25.78 -4.67 15.92
CA GLU A 285 -26.75 -4.88 14.84
C GLU A 285 -27.32 -6.30 14.89
N ARG A 286 -28.56 -6.40 14.42
CA ARG A 286 -29.22 -7.70 14.24
C ARG A 286 -28.76 -8.36 12.95
N GLU A 287 -28.82 -9.68 12.92
CA GLU A 287 -28.35 -10.46 11.77
C GLU A 287 -29.15 -10.15 10.49
N ASP A 288 -30.50 -10.02 10.63
CA ASP A 288 -31.39 -9.67 9.53
C ASP A 288 -31.04 -8.31 8.90
N PHE A 289 -30.67 -7.32 9.71
CA PHE A 289 -30.20 -6.01 9.23
C PHE A 289 -28.92 -6.15 8.39
N LEU A 290 -27.94 -6.93 8.86
CA LEU A 290 -26.68 -7.13 8.15
C LEU A 290 -26.86 -7.87 6.82
N HIS A 291 -27.75 -8.85 6.78
CA HIS A 291 -28.11 -9.55 5.53
C HIS A 291 -28.85 -8.63 4.55
N THR A 292 -29.77 -7.80 5.04
CA THR A 292 -30.44 -6.80 4.19
C THR A 292 -29.44 -5.84 3.57
N GLN A 293 -28.54 -5.28 4.40
CA GLN A 293 -27.48 -4.40 3.93
C GLN A 293 -26.53 -5.08 2.93
N ALA A 294 -26.17 -6.35 3.17
CA ALA A 294 -25.33 -7.12 2.24
C ALA A 294 -26.02 -7.30 0.87
N ASN A 295 -27.33 -7.55 0.85
CA ASN A 295 -28.10 -7.68 -0.38
C ASN A 295 -28.23 -6.35 -1.14
N GLU A 296 -28.50 -5.24 -0.45
CA GLU A 296 -28.53 -3.89 -1.06
C GLU A 296 -27.17 -3.54 -1.71
N LEU A 297 -26.07 -3.81 -1.03
CA LEU A 297 -24.74 -3.60 -1.57
C LEU A 297 -24.42 -4.54 -2.74
N ARG A 298 -24.88 -5.78 -2.68
CA ARG A 298 -24.74 -6.73 -3.78
C ARG A 298 -25.37 -6.20 -5.08
N GLU A 299 -26.62 -5.70 -4.99
CA GLU A 299 -27.30 -5.10 -6.15
C GLU A 299 -26.57 -3.89 -6.68
N LEU A 300 -26.13 -2.98 -5.80
CA LEU A 300 -25.33 -1.81 -6.18
C LEU A 300 -24.05 -2.23 -6.94
N PHE A 301 -23.34 -3.23 -6.43
CA PHE A 301 -22.08 -3.66 -7.05
C PHE A 301 -22.31 -4.33 -8.40
N ILE A 302 -23.32 -5.18 -8.54
CA ILE A 302 -23.67 -5.79 -9.83
C ILE A 302 -23.97 -4.70 -10.87
N ASP A 303 -24.76 -3.68 -10.50
CA ASP A 303 -25.08 -2.57 -11.41
C ASP A 303 -23.84 -1.71 -11.75
N ALA A 304 -22.97 -1.46 -10.78
CA ALA A 304 -21.70 -0.78 -11.02
C ALA A 304 -20.83 -1.58 -12.01
N PHE A 305 -20.69 -2.88 -11.82
CA PHE A 305 -19.89 -3.73 -12.70
C PHE A 305 -20.45 -3.86 -14.11
N LYS A 306 -21.77 -3.81 -14.30
CA LYS A 306 -22.38 -3.66 -15.65
C LYS A 306 -21.88 -2.40 -16.36
N THR A 307 -21.82 -1.29 -15.64
CA THR A 307 -21.32 -0.03 -16.18
C THR A 307 -19.81 -0.08 -16.42
N PHE A 308 -19.05 -0.67 -15.50
CA PHE A 308 -17.59 -0.82 -15.63
C PHE A 308 -17.21 -1.63 -16.86
N GLN A 309 -17.95 -2.71 -17.15
CA GLN A 309 -17.72 -3.53 -18.32
C GLN A 309 -17.84 -2.73 -19.64
N LEU A 310 -18.73 -1.74 -19.69
CA LEU A 310 -18.91 -0.90 -20.88
C LEU A 310 -17.77 0.10 -21.07
N ILE A 311 -17.28 0.74 -20.00
CA ILE A 311 -16.30 1.84 -20.07
C ILE A 311 -14.85 1.36 -20.00
N LEU A 312 -14.60 0.18 -19.41
CA LEU A 312 -13.26 -0.38 -19.27
C LEU A 312 -12.72 -0.87 -20.62
N LYS A 313 -11.47 -0.56 -20.93
CA LYS A 313 -10.76 -1.05 -22.13
C LYS A 313 -10.64 -2.57 -22.13
N PRO A 314 -10.55 -3.22 -23.29
CA PRO A 314 -10.08 -4.61 -23.36
C PRO A 314 -8.70 -4.73 -22.66
N GLY A 315 -8.57 -5.70 -21.77
CA GLY A 315 -7.38 -5.87 -20.91
C GLY A 315 -7.30 -4.90 -19.74
N GLY A 316 -8.24 -3.99 -19.57
CA GLY A 316 -8.34 -3.09 -18.42
C GLY A 316 -8.61 -3.84 -17.12
N VAL A 317 -8.29 -3.19 -15.99
CA VAL A 317 -8.26 -3.82 -14.67
C VAL A 317 -9.18 -3.08 -13.69
N ILE A 318 -9.82 -3.83 -12.82
CA ILE A 318 -10.59 -3.29 -11.70
C ILE A 318 -9.95 -3.80 -10.40
N VAL A 319 -9.59 -2.88 -9.49
CA VAL A 319 -9.22 -3.22 -8.10
C VAL A 319 -10.30 -2.62 -7.19
N PHE A 320 -11.07 -3.49 -6.56
CA PHE A 320 -12.31 -3.11 -5.89
C PHE A 320 -12.40 -3.72 -4.51
N ILE A 321 -12.90 -2.95 -3.55
CA ILE A 321 -13.18 -3.44 -2.20
C ILE A 321 -14.61 -3.96 -2.14
N ILE A 322 -14.77 -5.21 -1.71
CA ILE A 322 -16.07 -5.77 -1.35
C ILE A 322 -16.10 -5.90 0.18
N PRO A 323 -17.00 -5.21 0.89
CA PRO A 323 -17.08 -5.30 2.33
C PRO A 323 -17.64 -6.65 2.78
N ARG A 324 -17.30 -7.03 4.02
CA ARG A 324 -17.97 -8.10 4.75
C ARG A 324 -18.19 -7.68 6.19
N PHE A 325 -19.22 -8.21 6.83
CA PHE A 325 -19.65 -7.79 8.15
C PHE A 325 -19.36 -8.87 9.19
N TRP A 326 -18.70 -8.49 10.28
CA TRP A 326 -18.42 -9.40 11.38
C TRP A 326 -19.64 -9.51 12.29
N TYR A 327 -20.14 -10.73 12.48
CA TYR A 327 -21.26 -11.02 13.34
C TYR A 327 -21.00 -12.28 14.16
N ARG A 328 -20.93 -12.17 15.47
CA ARG A 328 -20.86 -13.28 16.45
C ARG A 328 -19.86 -14.40 16.08
N GLY A 329 -18.67 -14.05 15.66
CA GLY A 329 -17.62 -15.04 15.33
C GLY A 329 -17.57 -15.49 13.87
N THR A 330 -18.46 -14.99 13.01
CA THR A 330 -18.50 -15.31 11.57
C THR A 330 -18.59 -14.07 10.70
N TRP A 331 -18.35 -14.25 9.39
CA TRP A 331 -18.43 -13.18 8.41
C TRP A 331 -19.68 -13.34 7.54
N ILE A 332 -20.51 -12.31 7.48
CA ILE A 332 -21.55 -12.14 6.47
C ILE A 332 -20.88 -11.52 5.25
N ARG A 333 -20.89 -12.23 4.12
CA ARG A 333 -20.24 -11.85 2.87
C ARG A 333 -21.23 -11.31 1.86
N ILE A 334 -20.72 -10.58 0.87
CA ILE A 334 -21.46 -10.09 -0.29
C ILE A 334 -21.05 -10.92 -1.50
N ASP A 335 -21.89 -11.87 -1.88
CA ASP A 335 -21.60 -12.81 -2.96
C ASP A 335 -22.14 -12.28 -4.29
N CYS A 336 -21.31 -11.54 -5.03
CA CYS A 336 -21.62 -11.00 -6.37
C CYS A 336 -20.63 -11.48 -7.46
N GLN A 337 -19.70 -12.36 -7.11
CA GLN A 337 -18.60 -12.76 -7.99
C GLN A 337 -19.06 -13.57 -9.20
N LYS A 338 -20.15 -14.33 -9.05
CA LYS A 338 -20.74 -15.11 -10.14
C LYS A 338 -21.27 -14.18 -11.24
N GLU A 339 -22.09 -13.19 -10.85
CA GLU A 339 -22.69 -12.23 -11.76
C GLU A 339 -21.61 -11.36 -12.42
N ILE A 340 -20.57 -10.99 -11.70
CA ILE A 340 -19.44 -10.24 -12.27
C ILE A 340 -18.73 -11.06 -13.37
N ARG A 341 -18.53 -12.37 -13.17
CA ARG A 341 -17.97 -13.26 -14.19
C ARG A 341 -18.89 -13.40 -15.42
N GLU A 342 -20.20 -13.47 -15.20
CA GLU A 342 -21.18 -13.53 -16.29
C GLU A 342 -21.19 -12.28 -17.15
N LEU A 343 -20.69 -11.14 -16.65
CA LEU A 343 -20.42 -9.92 -17.43
C LEU A 343 -19.14 -10.01 -18.29
N GLY A 344 -18.40 -11.11 -18.24
CA GLY A 344 -17.14 -11.28 -18.98
C GLY A 344 -15.92 -10.69 -18.26
N LEU A 345 -15.99 -10.48 -16.95
CA LEU A 345 -14.87 -10.01 -16.13
C LEU A 345 -14.23 -11.17 -15.40
N GLU A 346 -12.96 -11.40 -15.62
CA GLU A 346 -12.20 -12.47 -14.97
C GLU A 346 -11.68 -12.04 -13.61
N ILE A 347 -11.76 -12.92 -12.61
CA ILE A 347 -11.11 -12.70 -11.32
C ILE A 347 -9.62 -13.03 -11.47
N VAL A 348 -8.76 -12.07 -11.11
CA VAL A 348 -7.31 -12.24 -11.03
C VAL A 348 -6.92 -12.49 -9.59
N PRO A 349 -6.54 -13.72 -9.19
CA PRO A 349 -6.15 -14.01 -7.83
C PRO A 349 -4.97 -13.16 -7.36
N LEU A 350 -5.05 -12.64 -6.15
CA LEU A 350 -3.97 -11.88 -5.52
C LEU A 350 -3.05 -12.76 -4.67
N THR A 351 -3.49 -13.98 -4.36
CA THR A 351 -2.70 -15.01 -3.67
C THR A 351 -2.95 -16.37 -4.30
N HIS A 352 -2.11 -17.36 -3.95
CA HIS A 352 -2.28 -18.74 -4.42
C HIS A 352 -3.47 -19.48 -3.78
N HIS A 353 -3.99 -18.98 -2.65
CA HIS A 353 -5.02 -19.66 -1.85
C HIS A 353 -6.40 -19.01 -1.97
N GLU A 354 -6.41 -17.66 -1.99
CA GLU A 354 -7.66 -16.89 -2.01
C GLU A 354 -7.64 -15.91 -3.19
N PRO A 355 -8.78 -15.70 -3.87
CA PRO A 355 -8.86 -14.76 -4.98
C PRO A 355 -8.80 -13.30 -4.55
N PHE A 356 -8.96 -13.03 -3.25
CA PHE A 356 -8.92 -11.71 -2.63
C PHE A 356 -7.96 -11.67 -1.45
N ILE A 357 -7.66 -10.48 -0.96
CA ILE A 357 -6.93 -10.28 0.28
C ILE A 357 -7.80 -9.50 1.26
N LEU A 358 -7.94 -10.02 2.48
CA LEU A 358 -8.68 -9.35 3.54
C LEU A 358 -7.82 -8.30 4.23
N TYR A 359 -8.24 -7.04 4.12
CA TYR A 359 -7.74 -5.94 4.94
C TYR A 359 -8.71 -5.66 6.09
N HIS A 360 -8.29 -6.02 7.30
CA HIS A 360 -9.11 -5.90 8.50
C HIS A 360 -8.25 -5.54 9.71
N ARG A 361 -8.81 -4.79 10.66
CA ARG A 361 -8.20 -4.50 11.96
C ARG A 361 -9.01 -5.15 13.07
N ALA A 362 -8.33 -5.69 14.07
CA ALA A 362 -9.00 -6.21 15.26
C ALA A 362 -9.92 -5.13 15.88
N GLY A 363 -11.12 -5.52 16.25
CA GLY A 363 -12.14 -4.62 16.80
C GLY A 363 -12.99 -3.86 15.76
N GLN A 364 -12.73 -3.99 14.46
CA GLN A 364 -13.61 -3.46 13.42
C GLN A 364 -14.68 -4.50 13.05
N PHE A 365 -15.90 -4.03 12.79
CA PHE A 365 -17.04 -4.88 12.38
C PHE A 365 -17.17 -4.98 10.86
N VAL A 366 -16.40 -4.20 10.11
CA VAL A 366 -16.37 -4.23 8.65
C VAL A 366 -14.96 -4.61 8.19
N GLY A 367 -14.86 -5.68 7.43
CA GLY A 367 -13.65 -6.11 6.73
C GLY A 367 -13.70 -5.70 5.26
N ARG A 368 -12.54 -5.45 4.66
CA ARG A 368 -12.35 -5.06 3.27
C ARG A 368 -11.72 -6.20 2.49
N GLU A 369 -12.47 -6.87 1.63
CA GLU A 369 -11.92 -7.81 0.68
C GLU A 369 -11.40 -7.05 -0.54
N VAL A 370 -10.10 -7.01 -0.74
CA VAL A 370 -9.48 -6.40 -1.94
C VAL A 370 -9.50 -7.43 -3.05
N TRP A 371 -10.24 -7.14 -4.11
CA TRP A 371 -10.39 -7.99 -5.28
C TRP A 371 -9.74 -7.35 -6.50
N LYS A 372 -9.25 -8.19 -7.43
CA LYS A 372 -8.77 -7.75 -8.74
C LYS A 372 -9.55 -8.50 -9.83
N PHE A 373 -10.07 -7.73 -10.80
CA PHE A 373 -10.76 -8.26 -11.98
C PHE A 373 -10.10 -7.71 -13.24
N LYS A 374 -10.28 -8.40 -14.36
CA LYS A 374 -9.77 -8.02 -15.68
C LYS A 374 -10.85 -8.23 -16.74
N LYS A 375 -10.96 -7.28 -17.70
CA LYS A 375 -11.80 -7.39 -18.89
C LYS A 375 -11.06 -8.07 -20.02
#